data_cbc17635c5ca1965cc4ab95d315ce787
#
_entry.id   cbc17635c5ca1965cc4ab95d315ce787
#
_cell.length_a   1.000
_cell.length_b   1.000
_cell.length_c   1.000
_cell.angle_alpha   90.00
_cell.angle_beta   90.00
_cell.angle_gamma   90.00
#
_symmetry.space_group_name_H-M   'P 1'
#
loop_
_entity.id
_entity.type
_entity.pdbx_description
1 polymer ?
#
loop_
_entity_poly.entity_id
_entity_poly.type
_entity_poly.pdbx_seq_one_letter_code
_entity_poly.pdbx_strand_id
1 'polypeptide(L)'
;MTEPMQSGGHIAELQELLKTGGYYFGEVDGKYNYLTEQAVKRFQQKNNLTANGVVGYRTWNALALLYENVVSPQKHKEGPQGKVTILVDLNKHQLHILDDGKVFKTYPIAVGKPKTPSPAGEYKIVHKAINWGTGFGTRWLGLNVPWGIYGIHGTNNPGSIGRAASHGCFRMFNRDVEEIYPWVPIGTRVIITGYTPGFKGFNRPLKMNSSGQDVAVLQYRLKELGFNVDYADGRYGGNTEFAVKLFEAYHMLPVDGEADMEMLQRLNQYYEKKAP
;
A
#
# COMPACT_ATOMS: atom_id res chain seq x y z
N MET A 1 17.92 5.07 16.52
CA MET A 1 17.24 4.98 17.82
C MET A 1 16.28 6.16 17.87
N THR A 2 14.99 5.93 17.77
CA THR A 2 13.97 6.98 17.92
C THR A 2 13.70 7.14 19.40
N GLU A 3 13.83 8.36 19.91
CA GLU A 3 13.47 8.69 21.29
C GLU A 3 12.03 8.29 21.61
N PRO A 4 11.72 7.82 22.83
CA PRO A 4 10.37 7.49 23.20
C PRO A 4 9.51 8.75 23.15
N MET A 5 8.39 8.69 22.44
CA MET A 5 7.38 9.75 22.45
C MET A 5 6.90 9.98 23.88
N GLN A 6 7.08 11.18 24.41
CA GLN A 6 6.78 11.47 25.82
C GLN A 6 5.34 11.96 26.08
N SER A 7 4.65 12.46 25.06
CA SER A 7 3.23 12.90 25.18
C SER A 7 2.57 13.10 23.81
N GLY A 8 1.24 13.07 23.76
CA GLY A 8 0.44 13.41 22.58
C GLY A 8 -0.66 12.41 22.24
N GLY A 9 -1.43 12.69 21.18
CA GLY A 9 -2.54 11.86 20.73
C GLY A 9 -2.20 10.39 20.47
N HIS A 10 -0.97 10.11 20.03
CA HIS A 10 -0.49 8.75 19.82
C HIS A 10 -0.35 7.94 21.12
N ILE A 11 -0.07 8.60 22.25
CA ILE A 11 0.02 7.92 23.54
C ILE A 11 -1.38 7.67 24.09
N ALA A 12 -2.31 8.60 23.93
CA ALA A 12 -3.70 8.37 24.29
C ALA A 12 -4.27 7.16 23.52
N GLU A 13 -4.03 7.08 22.21
CA GLU A 13 -4.44 5.93 21.38
C GLU A 13 -3.77 4.62 21.85
N LEU A 14 -2.48 4.65 22.15
CA LEU A 14 -1.76 3.51 22.73
C LEU A 14 -2.43 3.04 24.03
N GLN A 15 -2.74 3.97 24.92
CA GLN A 15 -3.42 3.68 26.19
C GLN A 15 -4.80 3.08 25.98
N GLU A 16 -5.59 3.60 25.02
CA GLU A 16 -6.90 3.05 24.64
C GLU A 16 -6.79 1.62 24.09
N LEU A 17 -5.85 1.37 23.18
CA LEU A 17 -5.63 0.03 22.63
C LEU A 17 -5.21 -0.96 23.71
N LEU A 18 -4.28 -0.58 24.59
CA LEU A 18 -3.83 -1.40 25.70
C LEU A 18 -4.95 -1.63 26.73
N LYS A 19 -5.82 -0.65 26.96
CA LYS A 19 -6.99 -0.74 27.83
C LYS A 19 -8.02 -1.70 27.26
N THR A 20 -8.34 -1.55 25.97
CA THR A 20 -9.24 -2.46 25.24
C THR A 20 -8.72 -3.90 25.25
N GLY A 21 -7.41 -4.10 25.15
CA GLY A 21 -6.77 -5.41 25.25
C GLY A 21 -6.61 -5.96 26.67
N GLY A 22 -7.02 -5.21 27.70
CA GLY A 22 -6.89 -5.62 29.11
C GLY A 22 -5.48 -5.50 29.68
N TYR A 23 -4.60 -4.70 29.06
CA TYR A 23 -3.22 -4.49 29.55
C TYR A 23 -3.02 -3.19 30.32
N TYR A 24 -3.87 -2.16 30.09
CA TYR A 24 -3.80 -0.86 30.75
C TYR A 24 -5.06 -0.61 31.59
N PHE A 25 -4.86 -0.21 32.84
CA PHE A 25 -5.93 0.01 33.81
C PHE A 25 -5.97 1.45 34.36
N GLY A 26 -5.13 2.34 33.80
CA GLY A 26 -5.09 3.75 34.14
C GLY A 26 -6.08 4.63 33.37
N GLU A 27 -6.01 5.92 33.62
CA GLU A 27 -6.69 6.93 32.80
C GLU A 27 -5.96 7.15 31.48
N VAL A 28 -6.71 7.41 30.42
CA VAL A 28 -6.17 7.74 29.10
C VAL A 28 -5.83 9.24 29.09
N ASP A 29 -4.65 9.57 29.58
CA ASP A 29 -4.17 10.94 29.77
C ASP A 29 -3.21 11.44 28.68
N GLY A 30 -2.87 10.57 27.71
CA GLY A 30 -1.93 10.88 26.62
C GLY A 30 -0.49 11.08 27.09
N LYS A 31 -0.12 10.62 28.30
CA LYS A 31 1.25 10.71 28.83
C LYS A 31 1.87 9.34 28.96
N TYR A 32 3.10 9.19 28.47
CA TYR A 32 3.85 7.95 28.62
C TYR A 32 4.48 7.90 30.02
N ASN A 33 3.70 7.43 30.98
CA ASN A 33 4.10 7.31 32.39
C ASN A 33 4.44 5.85 32.73
N TYR A 34 4.83 5.62 33.98
CA TYR A 34 5.17 4.28 34.49
C TYR A 34 4.07 3.24 34.26
N LEU A 35 2.79 3.59 34.44
CA LEU A 35 1.66 2.66 34.22
C LEU A 35 1.55 2.28 32.74
N THR A 36 1.75 3.23 31.84
CA THR A 36 1.77 3.01 30.39
C THR A 36 2.93 2.08 30.00
N GLU A 37 4.13 2.35 30.52
CA GLU A 37 5.31 1.51 30.26
C GLU A 37 5.09 0.05 30.74
N GLN A 38 4.56 -0.12 31.94
CA GLN A 38 4.26 -1.47 32.45
C GLN A 38 3.19 -2.19 31.62
N ALA A 39 2.19 -1.49 31.14
CA ALA A 39 1.19 -2.02 30.23
C ALA A 39 1.80 -2.46 28.89
N VAL A 40 2.69 -1.63 28.32
CA VAL A 40 3.43 -1.98 27.11
C VAL A 40 4.30 -3.23 27.32
N LYS A 41 5.05 -3.32 28.43
CA LYS A 41 5.87 -4.48 28.75
C LYS A 41 5.05 -5.75 28.89
N ARG A 42 3.90 -5.71 29.59
CA ARG A 42 2.97 -6.85 29.69
C ARG A 42 2.44 -7.27 28.31
N PHE A 43 2.05 -6.30 27.50
CA PHE A 43 1.59 -6.55 26.12
C PHE A 43 2.69 -7.19 25.27
N GLN A 44 3.90 -6.64 25.31
CA GLN A 44 5.06 -7.17 24.58
C GLN A 44 5.37 -8.61 24.98
N GLN A 45 5.43 -8.89 26.28
CA GLN A 45 5.67 -10.22 26.81
C GLN A 45 4.62 -11.22 26.32
N LYS A 46 3.33 -10.85 26.39
CA LYS A 46 2.22 -11.73 25.97
C LYS A 46 2.22 -12.01 24.47
N ASN A 47 2.80 -11.12 23.68
CA ASN A 47 2.90 -11.24 22.21
C ASN A 47 4.28 -11.70 21.74
N ASN A 48 5.10 -12.29 22.60
CA ASN A 48 6.46 -12.79 22.28
C ASN A 48 7.39 -11.71 21.70
N LEU A 49 7.24 -10.47 22.14
CA LEU A 49 8.11 -9.35 21.81
C LEU A 49 9.10 -9.08 22.94
N THR A 50 10.20 -8.40 22.63
CA THR A 50 11.15 -7.93 23.66
C THR A 50 10.42 -6.95 24.59
N ALA A 51 10.23 -7.30 25.85
CA ALA A 51 9.49 -6.53 26.84
C ALA A 51 10.32 -5.38 27.43
N ASN A 52 10.75 -4.45 26.56
CA ASN A 52 11.59 -3.31 26.93
C ASN A 52 10.80 -2.02 27.23
N GLY A 53 9.48 -2.03 27.04
CA GLY A 53 8.65 -0.84 27.22
C GLY A 53 8.71 0.15 26.05
N VAL A 54 9.53 -0.08 25.02
CA VAL A 54 9.63 0.83 23.88
C VAL A 54 8.62 0.43 22.80
N VAL A 55 7.74 1.35 22.43
CA VAL A 55 6.72 1.13 21.41
C VAL A 55 7.30 1.37 20.02
N GLY A 56 8.04 0.38 19.52
CA GLY A 56 8.58 0.37 18.16
C GLY A 56 7.60 -0.29 17.17
N TYR A 57 8.06 -0.42 15.92
CA TYR A 57 7.31 -1.02 14.82
C TYR A 57 6.63 -2.36 15.17
N ARG A 58 7.38 -3.30 15.76
CA ARG A 58 6.85 -4.62 16.11
C ARG A 58 5.71 -4.55 17.13
N THR A 59 5.82 -3.60 18.09
CA THR A 59 4.78 -3.39 19.11
C THR A 59 3.52 -2.79 18.47
N TRP A 60 3.67 -1.78 17.60
CA TRP A 60 2.53 -1.20 16.89
C TRP A 60 1.83 -2.21 15.96
N ASN A 61 2.59 -3.07 15.30
CA ASN A 61 2.00 -4.12 14.45
C ASN A 61 1.19 -5.14 15.26
N ALA A 62 1.70 -5.56 16.41
CA ALA A 62 0.96 -6.45 17.31
C ALA A 62 -0.29 -5.76 17.90
N LEU A 63 -0.22 -4.47 18.22
CA LEU A 63 -1.38 -3.68 18.65
C LEU A 63 -2.43 -3.55 17.53
N ALA A 64 -2.00 -3.43 16.28
CA ALA A 64 -2.90 -3.43 15.14
C ALA A 64 -3.69 -4.73 15.03
N LEU A 65 -3.02 -5.88 15.18
CA LEU A 65 -3.66 -7.20 15.19
C LEU A 65 -4.62 -7.37 16.39
N LEU A 66 -4.25 -6.84 17.56
CA LEU A 66 -5.15 -6.80 18.71
C LEU A 66 -6.41 -5.99 18.41
N TYR A 67 -6.26 -4.81 17.82
CA TYR A 67 -7.39 -3.96 17.41
C TYR A 67 -8.31 -4.69 16.42
N GLU A 68 -7.75 -5.37 15.42
CA GLU A 68 -8.53 -6.15 14.45
C GLU A 68 -9.34 -7.25 15.13
N ASN A 69 -8.74 -7.96 16.09
CA ASN A 69 -9.40 -9.09 16.75
C ASN A 69 -10.44 -8.68 17.81
N VAL A 70 -10.25 -7.55 18.49
CA VAL A 70 -11.08 -7.14 19.63
C VAL A 70 -12.08 -6.05 19.28
N VAL A 71 -11.70 -5.07 18.47
CA VAL A 71 -12.49 -3.86 18.18
C VAL A 71 -13.21 -3.95 16.83
N SER A 72 -12.65 -4.71 15.90
CA SER A 72 -13.11 -4.77 14.51
C SER A 72 -14.37 -5.59 14.25
N PRO A 73 -14.80 -6.60 15.05
CA PRO A 73 -16.00 -7.39 14.73
C PRO A 73 -17.27 -6.57 14.53
N GLN A 74 -17.41 -5.43 15.22
CA GLN A 74 -18.57 -4.55 15.06
C GLN A 74 -18.45 -3.63 13.83
N LYS A 75 -17.25 -3.12 13.53
CA LYS A 75 -17.01 -2.28 12.34
C LYS A 75 -17.05 -3.07 11.03
N HIS A 76 -16.73 -4.36 11.05
CA HIS A 76 -16.91 -5.25 9.90
C HIS A 76 -18.38 -5.40 9.46
N LYS A 77 -19.35 -5.24 10.36
CA LYS A 77 -20.78 -5.32 10.03
C LYS A 77 -21.27 -4.16 9.15
N GLU A 78 -20.58 -3.02 9.19
CA GLU A 78 -20.92 -1.81 8.41
C GLU A 78 -20.09 -1.69 7.12
N GLY A 79 -19.14 -2.61 6.89
CA GLY A 79 -18.21 -2.62 5.75
C GLY A 79 -18.63 -3.57 4.63
N PRO A 80 -17.76 -3.73 3.62
CA PRO A 80 -17.91 -4.69 2.55
C PRO A 80 -18.10 -6.12 3.11
N GLN A 81 -18.99 -6.89 2.53
CA GLN A 81 -19.32 -8.25 2.98
C GLN A 81 -18.66 -9.33 2.10
N GLY A 82 -18.25 -8.97 0.90
CA GLY A 82 -17.58 -9.86 -0.05
C GLY A 82 -16.06 -9.66 -0.09
N LYS A 83 -15.44 -9.98 -1.23
CA LYS A 83 -14.00 -9.86 -1.44
C LYS A 83 -13.59 -8.40 -1.64
N VAL A 84 -12.88 -7.86 -0.66
CA VAL A 84 -12.36 -6.50 -0.73
C VAL A 84 -11.21 -6.39 -1.73
N THR A 85 -11.28 -5.39 -2.60
CA THR A 85 -10.18 -4.94 -3.47
C THR A 85 -10.08 -3.42 -3.38
N ILE A 86 -8.87 -2.88 -3.38
CA ILE A 86 -8.64 -1.43 -3.46
C ILE A 86 -8.33 -1.08 -4.91
N LEU A 87 -9.04 -0.10 -5.45
CA LEU A 87 -8.73 0.52 -6.74
C LEU A 87 -8.33 1.97 -6.52
N VAL A 88 -7.14 2.34 -6.98
CA VAL A 88 -6.64 3.72 -6.94
C VAL A 88 -6.64 4.30 -8.35
N ASP A 89 -7.32 5.42 -8.54
CA ASP A 89 -7.28 6.23 -9.76
C ASP A 89 -6.36 7.43 -9.55
N LEU A 90 -5.16 7.36 -10.14
CA LEU A 90 -4.14 8.42 -10.03
C LEU A 90 -4.58 9.72 -10.71
N ASN A 91 -5.39 9.65 -11.77
CA ASN A 91 -5.83 10.82 -12.52
C ASN A 91 -6.89 11.62 -11.75
N LYS A 92 -7.79 10.89 -11.07
CA LYS A 92 -8.87 11.49 -10.29
C LYS A 92 -8.49 11.79 -8.85
N HIS A 93 -7.31 11.33 -8.40
CA HIS A 93 -6.90 11.37 -6.99
C HIS A 93 -7.95 10.72 -6.07
N GLN A 94 -8.40 9.51 -6.45
CA GLN A 94 -9.44 8.78 -5.75
C GLN A 94 -8.98 7.36 -5.39
N LEU A 95 -9.45 6.88 -4.26
CA LEU A 95 -9.33 5.50 -3.82
C LEU A 95 -10.73 4.93 -3.66
N HIS A 96 -10.97 3.78 -4.29
CA HIS A 96 -12.24 3.07 -4.21
C HIS A 96 -12.03 1.77 -3.43
N ILE A 97 -12.89 1.51 -2.47
CA ILE A 97 -13.06 0.18 -1.89
C ILE A 97 -14.08 -0.55 -2.76
N LEU A 98 -13.68 -1.70 -3.28
CA LEU A 98 -14.56 -2.58 -4.05
C LEU A 98 -14.98 -3.75 -3.17
N ASP A 99 -16.25 -4.11 -3.25
CA ASP A 99 -16.88 -5.31 -2.67
C ASP A 99 -17.31 -6.22 -3.84
N ASP A 100 -16.70 -7.41 -3.97
CA ASP A 100 -16.88 -8.32 -5.10
C ASP A 100 -16.81 -7.62 -6.47
N GLY A 101 -15.84 -6.70 -6.62
CA GLY A 101 -15.59 -5.95 -7.85
C GLY A 101 -16.50 -4.74 -8.10
N LYS A 102 -17.50 -4.49 -7.25
CA LYS A 102 -18.38 -3.30 -7.32
C LYS A 102 -17.88 -2.21 -6.37
N VAL A 103 -17.97 -0.95 -6.78
CA VAL A 103 -17.57 0.17 -5.92
C VAL A 103 -18.50 0.24 -4.70
N PHE A 104 -17.93 -0.04 -3.52
CA PHE A 104 -18.62 0.10 -2.24
C PHE A 104 -18.54 1.54 -1.73
N LYS A 105 -17.31 2.12 -1.71
CA LYS A 105 -17.09 3.49 -1.24
C LYS A 105 -15.88 4.13 -1.91
N THR A 106 -15.92 5.45 -2.06
CA THR A 106 -14.88 6.27 -2.71
C THR A 106 -14.36 7.33 -1.75
N TYR A 107 -13.04 7.54 -1.75
CA TYR A 107 -12.34 8.51 -0.91
C TYR A 107 -11.40 9.38 -1.74
N PRO A 108 -11.31 10.67 -1.43
CA PRO A 108 -10.26 11.53 -1.99
C PRO A 108 -8.91 11.19 -1.37
N ILE A 109 -7.85 11.22 -2.18
CA ILE A 109 -6.49 10.94 -1.73
C ILE A 109 -5.50 11.97 -2.25
N ALA A 110 -4.33 12.06 -1.59
CA ALA A 110 -3.16 12.66 -2.23
C ALA A 110 -2.28 11.57 -2.84
N VAL A 111 -1.68 11.88 -4.00
CA VAL A 111 -0.75 11.01 -4.72
C VAL A 111 0.64 11.63 -4.80
N GLY A 112 1.60 10.89 -5.33
CA GLY A 112 2.98 11.33 -5.53
C GLY A 112 3.11 12.54 -6.45
N LYS A 113 4.07 13.42 -6.13
CA LYS A 113 4.47 14.54 -7.01
C LYS A 113 5.09 13.99 -8.30
N PRO A 114 5.17 14.79 -9.39
CA PRO A 114 5.84 14.38 -10.64
C PRO A 114 7.29 13.88 -10.46
N LYS A 115 8.04 14.43 -9.48
CA LYS A 115 9.42 14.02 -9.16
C LYS A 115 9.49 12.74 -8.32
N THR A 116 8.43 12.39 -7.63
CA THR A 116 8.32 11.22 -6.76
C THR A 116 6.95 10.57 -6.97
N PRO A 117 6.72 9.98 -8.15
CA PRO A 117 5.39 9.52 -8.54
C PRO A 117 4.94 8.34 -7.69
N SER A 118 3.62 8.21 -7.54
CA SER A 118 3.02 6.99 -7.02
C SER A 118 3.22 5.84 -8.00
N PRO A 119 3.44 4.59 -7.50
CA PRO A 119 3.55 3.43 -8.37
C PRO A 119 2.22 3.14 -9.04
N ALA A 120 2.21 2.87 -10.33
CA ALA A 120 1.08 2.24 -11.02
C ALA A 120 1.35 0.74 -11.16
N GLY A 121 0.29 -0.09 -11.11
CA GLY A 121 0.41 -1.54 -11.20
C GLY A 121 -0.53 -2.26 -10.25
N GLU A 122 -0.25 -3.55 -10.00
CA GLU A 122 -1.07 -4.42 -9.17
C GLU A 122 -0.25 -4.95 -7.98
N TYR A 123 -0.67 -4.62 -6.78
CA TYR A 123 0.04 -4.92 -5.55
C TYR A 123 -0.88 -5.59 -4.52
N LYS A 124 -0.31 -5.89 -3.35
CA LYS A 124 -1.05 -6.42 -2.19
C LYS A 124 -0.67 -5.66 -0.93
N ILE A 125 -1.60 -5.56 -0.01
CA ILE A 125 -1.30 -5.15 1.36
C ILE A 125 -0.49 -6.27 2.01
N VAL A 126 0.72 -5.97 2.45
CA VAL A 126 1.62 -6.93 3.09
C VAL A 126 1.93 -6.58 4.54
N HIS A 127 1.52 -5.39 4.95
CA HIS A 127 1.83 -4.88 6.26
C HIS A 127 0.79 -3.84 6.70
N LYS A 128 0.38 -3.90 7.97
CA LYS A 128 -0.54 -2.94 8.59
C LYS A 128 0.06 -2.44 9.89
N ALA A 129 -0.13 -1.15 10.19
CA ALA A 129 0.28 -0.58 11.46
C ALA A 129 -0.62 0.58 11.88
N ILE A 130 -0.66 0.79 13.19
CA ILE A 130 -1.26 1.96 13.82
C ILE A 130 -0.11 2.90 14.19
N ASN A 131 -0.24 4.20 13.91
CA ASN A 131 0.77 5.22 14.25
C ASN A 131 2.20 4.84 13.80
N TRP A 132 2.36 4.52 12.51
CA TRP A 132 3.62 4.09 11.89
C TRP A 132 4.79 5.08 12.07
N GLY A 133 4.51 6.33 12.36
CA GLY A 133 5.51 7.38 12.60
C GLY A 133 4.98 8.77 12.26
N THR A 134 5.79 9.78 12.55
CA THR A 134 5.46 11.19 12.29
C THR A 134 5.21 11.41 10.79
N GLY A 135 4.06 11.99 10.43
CA GLY A 135 3.70 12.31 9.05
C GLY A 135 2.85 11.27 8.33
N PHE A 136 2.71 10.04 8.85
CA PHE A 136 1.89 8.98 8.26
C PHE A 136 0.46 8.92 8.81
N GLY A 137 0.07 9.86 9.66
CA GLY A 137 -1.25 9.89 10.30
C GLY A 137 -1.47 8.67 11.22
N THR A 138 -2.73 8.27 11.36
CA THR A 138 -3.15 7.30 12.37
C THR A 138 -3.07 5.84 11.93
N ARG A 139 -3.04 5.56 10.62
CA ARG A 139 -3.02 4.19 10.08
C ARG A 139 -2.09 4.09 8.88
N TRP A 140 -1.51 2.89 8.71
CA TRP A 140 -0.65 2.53 7.59
C TRP A 140 -1.06 1.18 7.01
N LEU A 141 -1.18 1.11 5.69
CA LEU A 141 -1.40 -0.09 4.88
C LEU A 141 -0.27 -0.18 3.86
N GLY A 142 0.74 -1.00 4.14
CA GLY A 142 1.96 -1.11 3.33
C GLY A 142 1.78 -2.02 2.12
N LEU A 143 2.33 -1.60 0.98
CA LEU A 143 2.28 -2.29 -0.30
C LEU A 143 3.56 -3.07 -0.58
N ASN A 144 3.46 -4.16 -1.35
CA ASN A 144 4.61 -4.99 -1.77
C ASN A 144 5.32 -4.48 -3.02
N VAL A 145 5.37 -3.19 -3.23
CA VAL A 145 6.10 -2.57 -4.34
C VAL A 145 7.59 -2.90 -4.23
N PRO A 146 8.25 -3.47 -5.29
CA PRO A 146 9.61 -4.00 -5.16
C PRO A 146 10.74 -2.97 -5.14
N TRP A 147 10.48 -1.72 -5.51
CA TRP A 147 11.52 -0.68 -5.63
C TRP A 147 11.44 0.42 -4.59
N GLY A 148 10.63 0.27 -3.55
CA GLY A 148 10.53 1.27 -2.49
C GLY A 148 9.46 0.95 -1.46
N ILE A 149 9.41 1.77 -0.41
CA ILE A 149 8.39 1.69 0.64
C ILE A 149 7.22 2.56 0.22
N TYR A 150 6.12 1.92 -0.13
CA TYR A 150 4.87 2.57 -0.52
C TYR A 150 3.72 2.06 0.33
N GLY A 151 2.74 2.92 0.58
CA GLY A 151 1.56 2.55 1.35
C GLY A 151 0.43 3.56 1.22
N ILE A 152 -0.73 3.15 1.73
CA ILE A 152 -1.91 3.97 1.93
C ILE A 152 -1.94 4.33 3.42
N HIS A 153 -2.05 5.61 3.75
CA HIS A 153 -1.94 6.05 5.14
C HIS A 153 -2.68 7.36 5.41
N GLY A 154 -2.92 7.66 6.67
CA GLY A 154 -3.44 8.94 7.11
C GLY A 154 -2.46 10.10 6.90
N THR A 155 -2.84 11.31 7.26
CA THR A 155 -1.95 12.47 7.14
C THR A 155 -2.19 13.51 8.23
N ASN A 156 -1.09 14.14 8.68
CA ASN A 156 -1.13 15.33 9.52
C ASN A 156 -1.25 16.62 8.69
N ASN A 157 -1.24 16.49 7.34
CA ASN A 157 -1.44 17.60 6.42
C ASN A 157 -2.68 17.35 5.54
N PRO A 158 -3.90 17.56 6.08
CA PRO A 158 -5.15 17.29 5.36
C PRO A 158 -5.33 18.19 4.12
N GLY A 159 -4.70 19.35 4.06
CA GLY A 159 -4.71 20.22 2.88
C GLY A 159 -3.99 19.65 1.66
N SER A 160 -3.25 18.54 1.81
CA SER A 160 -2.63 17.83 0.70
C SER A 160 -3.59 16.90 -0.06
N ILE A 161 -4.72 16.53 0.53
CA ILE A 161 -5.70 15.62 -0.07
C ILE A 161 -6.29 16.22 -1.36
N GLY A 162 -6.49 15.40 -2.39
CA GLY A 162 -6.91 15.82 -3.72
C GLY A 162 -5.78 16.36 -4.61
N ARG A 163 -4.52 16.30 -4.17
CA ARG A 163 -3.37 16.87 -4.89
C ARG A 163 -2.24 15.86 -5.09
N ALA A 164 -1.39 16.12 -6.10
CA ALA A 164 -0.09 15.45 -6.25
C ALA A 164 0.93 16.09 -5.27
N ALA A 165 0.96 15.63 -4.01
CA ALA A 165 1.66 16.29 -2.92
C ALA A 165 2.56 15.37 -2.08
N SER A 166 2.49 14.03 -2.28
CA SER A 166 3.28 13.06 -1.50
C SER A 166 4.64 12.75 -2.14
N HIS A 167 5.41 11.89 -1.50
CA HIS A 167 6.64 11.31 -2.04
C HIS A 167 6.42 9.90 -2.62
N GLY A 168 5.19 9.64 -3.09
CA GLY A 168 4.81 8.39 -3.75
C GLY A 168 3.72 7.60 -3.01
N CYS A 169 3.60 7.73 -1.70
CA CYS A 169 2.52 7.10 -0.92
C CYS A 169 1.15 7.76 -1.19
N PHE A 170 0.08 7.06 -0.85
CA PHE A 170 -1.29 7.52 -0.96
C PHE A 170 -1.77 8.05 0.39
N ARG A 171 -2.00 9.37 0.49
CA ARG A 171 -2.49 9.99 1.72
C ARG A 171 -4.00 10.06 1.72
N MET A 172 -4.60 9.70 2.85
CA MET A 172 -6.03 9.83 3.15
C MET A 172 -6.23 10.77 4.34
N PHE A 173 -7.44 11.29 4.51
CA PHE A 173 -7.80 11.83 5.82
C PHE A 173 -7.68 10.72 6.87
N ASN A 174 -7.29 11.09 8.11
CA ASN A 174 -7.16 10.10 9.19
C ASN A 174 -8.45 9.34 9.43
N ARG A 175 -9.61 10.02 9.47
CA ARG A 175 -10.92 9.38 9.62
C ARG A 175 -11.22 8.35 8.52
N ASP A 176 -10.80 8.64 7.27
CA ASP A 176 -11.10 7.79 6.12
C ASP A 176 -10.22 6.51 6.14
N VAL A 177 -8.92 6.65 6.46
CA VAL A 177 -8.06 5.48 6.59
C VAL A 177 -8.40 4.65 7.83
N GLU A 178 -8.88 5.26 8.91
CA GLU A 178 -9.40 4.57 10.10
C GLU A 178 -10.64 3.76 9.79
N GLU A 179 -11.52 4.27 8.91
CA GLU A 179 -12.72 3.58 8.47
C GLU A 179 -12.39 2.35 7.64
N ILE A 180 -11.49 2.47 6.64
CA ILE A 180 -11.14 1.35 5.76
C ILE A 180 -10.20 0.33 6.40
N TYR A 181 -9.45 0.73 7.42
CA TYR A 181 -8.43 -0.10 8.04
C TYR A 181 -8.93 -1.48 8.48
N PRO A 182 -10.08 -1.63 9.19
CA PRO A 182 -10.64 -2.92 9.55
C PRO A 182 -11.18 -3.73 8.35
N TRP A 183 -11.52 -3.09 7.24
CA TRP A 183 -12.07 -3.77 6.05
C TRP A 183 -10.99 -4.37 5.14
N VAL A 184 -9.73 -3.96 5.33
CA VAL A 184 -8.61 -4.27 4.44
C VAL A 184 -7.63 -5.22 5.14
N PRO A 185 -7.79 -6.55 5.04
CA PRO A 185 -6.85 -7.51 5.60
C PRO A 185 -5.52 -7.53 4.81
N ILE A 186 -4.48 -8.10 5.44
CA ILE A 186 -3.24 -8.45 4.73
C ILE A 186 -3.58 -9.42 3.59
N GLY A 187 -2.97 -9.21 2.43
CA GLY A 187 -3.27 -9.94 1.20
C GLY A 187 -4.30 -9.24 0.28
N THR A 188 -4.99 -8.21 0.77
CA THR A 188 -5.93 -7.43 -0.06
C THR A 188 -5.24 -6.93 -1.33
N ARG A 189 -5.85 -7.20 -2.49
CA ARG A 189 -5.37 -6.72 -3.79
C ARG A 189 -5.54 -5.21 -3.89
N VAL A 190 -4.51 -4.53 -4.41
CA VAL A 190 -4.50 -3.09 -4.68
C VAL A 190 -4.15 -2.88 -6.15
N ILE A 191 -5.08 -2.33 -6.91
CA ILE A 191 -4.92 -2.00 -8.33
C ILE A 191 -4.75 -0.50 -8.42
N ILE A 192 -3.65 -0.04 -9.00
CA ILE A 192 -3.33 1.37 -9.15
C ILE A 192 -3.26 1.70 -10.63
N THR A 193 -4.21 2.50 -11.11
CA THR A 193 -4.39 2.85 -12.51
C THR A 193 -4.21 4.35 -12.75
N GLY A 194 -4.07 4.72 -14.02
CA GLY A 194 -3.94 6.09 -14.46
C GLY A 194 -2.52 6.45 -14.90
N TYR A 195 -2.35 7.71 -15.31
CA TYR A 195 -1.07 8.23 -15.78
C TYR A 195 -0.04 8.24 -14.65
N THR A 196 1.13 7.67 -14.90
CA THR A 196 2.27 7.70 -13.98
C THR A 196 3.13 8.93 -14.32
N PRO A 197 2.97 10.07 -13.62
CA PRO A 197 3.81 11.23 -13.86
C PRO A 197 5.27 10.85 -13.60
N GLY A 198 6.14 11.01 -14.60
CA GLY A 198 7.57 10.67 -14.47
C GLY A 198 8.00 9.40 -15.21
N PHE A 199 7.08 8.58 -15.72
CA PHE A 199 7.45 7.56 -16.70
C PHE A 199 7.67 8.23 -18.06
N LYS A 200 8.91 8.40 -18.44
CA LYS A 200 9.32 9.06 -19.71
C LYS A 200 9.51 8.09 -20.88
N GLY A 201 9.04 6.86 -20.72
CA GLY A 201 9.28 5.78 -21.67
C GLY A 201 10.33 4.79 -21.16
N PHE A 202 10.48 3.71 -21.90
CA PHE A 202 11.54 2.72 -21.63
C PHE A 202 12.88 3.30 -22.05
N ASN A 203 13.88 3.18 -21.18
CA ASN A 203 15.26 3.67 -21.40
C ASN A 203 16.32 2.61 -21.19
N ARG A 204 15.91 1.37 -20.97
CA ARG A 204 16.77 0.19 -20.81
C ARG A 204 16.06 -1.08 -21.26
N PRO A 205 16.78 -2.13 -21.65
CA PRO A 205 16.21 -3.46 -21.80
C PRO A 205 15.70 -4.00 -20.45
N LEU A 206 14.65 -4.84 -20.51
CA LEU A 206 14.06 -5.48 -19.34
C LEU A 206 14.09 -6.99 -19.54
N LYS A 207 14.52 -7.72 -18.49
CA LYS A 207 14.67 -9.16 -18.53
C LYS A 207 14.48 -9.81 -17.17
N MET A 208 14.60 -11.12 -17.09
CA MET A 208 14.49 -11.87 -15.85
C MET A 208 15.23 -11.17 -14.69
N ASN A 209 14.56 -11.05 -13.55
CA ASN A 209 15.00 -10.34 -12.35
C ASN A 209 15.07 -8.80 -12.46
N SER A 210 14.72 -8.19 -13.59
CA SER A 210 14.48 -6.74 -13.62
C SER A 210 13.33 -6.38 -12.69
N SER A 211 13.40 -5.22 -12.06
CA SER A 211 12.30 -4.68 -11.27
C SER A 211 12.22 -3.16 -11.40
N GLY A 212 11.02 -2.61 -11.29
CA GLY A 212 10.80 -1.17 -11.38
C GLY A 212 9.43 -0.81 -11.95
N GLN A 213 9.17 0.50 -11.99
CA GLN A 213 7.95 1.03 -12.61
C GLN A 213 7.91 0.72 -14.12
N ASP A 214 9.05 0.68 -14.80
CA ASP A 214 9.18 0.29 -16.21
C ASP A 214 8.71 -1.16 -16.45
N VAL A 215 9.07 -2.08 -15.55
CA VAL A 215 8.58 -3.46 -15.62
C VAL A 215 7.07 -3.53 -15.40
N ALA A 216 6.52 -2.78 -14.43
CA ALA A 216 5.08 -2.72 -14.20
C ALA A 216 4.33 -2.15 -15.42
N VAL A 217 4.89 -1.14 -16.09
CA VAL A 217 4.31 -0.59 -17.33
C VAL A 217 4.38 -1.59 -18.49
N LEU A 218 5.50 -2.31 -18.65
CA LEU A 218 5.62 -3.40 -19.63
C LEU A 218 4.51 -4.44 -19.41
N GLN A 219 4.40 -4.93 -18.18
CA GLN A 219 3.41 -5.94 -17.78
C GLN A 219 1.97 -5.46 -18.04
N TYR A 220 1.66 -4.23 -17.64
CA TYR A 220 0.35 -3.64 -17.86
C TYR A 220 0.01 -3.56 -19.35
N ARG A 221 0.92 -3.07 -20.20
CA ARG A 221 0.70 -2.96 -21.65
C ARG A 221 0.54 -4.32 -22.32
N LEU A 222 1.36 -5.31 -21.95
CA LEU A 222 1.20 -6.68 -22.47
C LEU A 222 -0.18 -7.24 -22.09
N LYS A 223 -0.63 -7.02 -20.86
CA LYS A 223 -1.94 -7.48 -20.38
C LYS A 223 -3.10 -6.82 -21.13
N GLU A 224 -3.06 -5.50 -21.34
CA GLU A 224 -4.06 -4.76 -22.15
C GLU A 224 -4.10 -5.22 -23.61
N LEU A 225 -2.99 -5.71 -24.14
CA LEU A 225 -2.91 -6.28 -25.49
C LEU A 225 -3.35 -7.76 -25.55
N GLY A 226 -3.67 -8.38 -24.40
CA GLY A 226 -4.15 -9.75 -24.31
C GLY A 226 -3.07 -10.80 -23.99
N PHE A 227 -1.82 -10.38 -23.72
CA PHE A 227 -0.76 -11.29 -23.29
C PHE A 227 -0.81 -11.43 -21.76
N ASN A 228 -1.03 -12.64 -21.26
CA ASN A 228 -1.21 -12.88 -19.84
C ASN A 228 0.12 -12.80 -19.08
N VAL A 229 0.21 -11.84 -18.15
CA VAL A 229 1.34 -11.65 -17.23
C VAL A 229 0.96 -11.90 -15.76
N ASP A 230 -0.25 -12.40 -15.47
CA ASP A 230 -0.90 -12.47 -14.16
C ASP A 230 -1.07 -11.09 -13.53
N TYR A 231 0.00 -10.52 -12.95
CA TYR A 231 -0.01 -9.24 -12.26
C TYR A 231 1.02 -8.29 -12.83
N ALA A 232 0.65 -7.01 -12.96
CA ALA A 232 1.57 -5.94 -13.30
C ALA A 232 2.25 -5.43 -12.00
N ASP A 233 3.07 -6.26 -11.38
CA ASP A 233 3.65 -6.04 -10.06
C ASP A 233 5.05 -5.41 -10.07
N GLY A 234 5.60 -5.22 -11.27
CA GLY A 234 6.92 -4.63 -11.48
C GLY A 234 8.09 -5.56 -11.16
N ARG A 235 7.85 -6.89 -11.15
CA ARG A 235 8.89 -7.92 -11.08
C ARG A 235 8.92 -8.73 -12.36
N TYR A 236 10.02 -8.70 -13.08
CA TYR A 236 10.19 -9.52 -14.29
C TYR A 236 10.48 -10.96 -13.89
N GLY A 237 9.43 -11.76 -13.77
CA GLY A 237 9.48 -13.20 -13.49
C GLY A 237 9.12 -14.04 -14.71
N GLY A 238 9.01 -15.36 -14.52
CA GLY A 238 8.73 -16.31 -15.61
C GLY A 238 7.45 -16.03 -16.40
N ASN A 239 6.37 -15.55 -15.75
CA ASN A 239 5.14 -15.19 -16.46
C ASN A 239 5.33 -13.96 -17.36
N THR A 240 6.15 -12.99 -16.92
CA THR A 240 6.50 -11.84 -17.76
C THR A 240 7.38 -12.25 -18.93
N GLU A 241 8.39 -13.09 -18.70
CA GLU A 241 9.26 -13.65 -19.75
C GLU A 241 8.42 -14.40 -20.79
N PHE A 242 7.51 -15.25 -20.34
CA PHE A 242 6.64 -15.99 -21.24
C PHE A 242 5.72 -15.09 -22.07
N ALA A 243 5.13 -14.07 -21.46
CA ALA A 243 4.30 -13.08 -22.17
C ALA A 243 5.11 -12.27 -23.19
N VAL A 244 6.38 -11.92 -22.86
CA VAL A 244 7.31 -11.29 -23.80
C VAL A 244 7.60 -12.21 -24.97
N LYS A 245 7.94 -13.48 -24.74
CA LYS A 245 8.15 -14.48 -25.82
C LYS A 245 6.94 -14.63 -26.74
N LEU A 246 5.72 -14.61 -26.20
CA LEU A 246 4.51 -14.63 -27.00
C LEU A 246 4.35 -13.35 -27.84
N PHE A 247 4.64 -12.18 -27.27
CA PHE A 247 4.60 -10.93 -28.01
C PHE A 247 5.65 -10.90 -29.13
N GLU A 248 6.88 -11.33 -28.85
CA GLU A 248 7.98 -11.43 -29.83
C GLU A 248 7.60 -12.34 -30.98
N ALA A 249 7.09 -13.55 -30.68
CA ALA A 249 6.64 -14.49 -31.70
C ALA A 249 5.49 -13.93 -32.56
N TYR A 250 4.51 -13.27 -31.93
CA TYR A 250 3.40 -12.65 -32.64
C TYR A 250 3.84 -11.53 -33.58
N HIS A 251 4.89 -10.81 -33.22
CA HIS A 251 5.44 -9.69 -33.99
C HIS A 251 6.65 -10.05 -34.84
N MET A 252 7.00 -11.34 -34.96
CA MET A 252 8.14 -11.85 -35.74
C MET A 252 9.47 -11.24 -35.30
N LEU A 253 9.63 -10.99 -34.00
CA LEU A 253 10.88 -10.58 -33.36
C LEU A 253 11.68 -11.82 -32.91
N PRO A 254 12.99 -11.70 -32.62
CA PRO A 254 13.74 -12.77 -31.97
C PRO A 254 13.06 -13.18 -30.64
N VAL A 255 12.81 -14.49 -30.46
CA VAL A 255 12.06 -15.02 -29.30
C VAL A 255 13.04 -15.45 -28.25
N ASP A 256 13.53 -14.51 -27.45
CA ASP A 256 14.48 -14.78 -26.36
C ASP A 256 13.87 -14.51 -24.97
N GLY A 257 12.78 -13.72 -24.91
CA GLY A 257 12.11 -13.34 -23.67
C GLY A 257 12.80 -12.19 -22.95
N GLU A 258 13.66 -11.44 -23.62
CA GLU A 258 14.20 -10.18 -23.15
C GLU A 258 13.50 -9.01 -23.87
N ALA A 259 12.83 -8.15 -23.13
CA ALA A 259 12.22 -6.95 -23.72
C ALA A 259 13.31 -5.92 -24.04
N ASP A 260 13.97 -6.08 -25.18
CA ASP A 260 14.97 -5.15 -25.69
C ASP A 260 14.33 -3.85 -26.19
N MET A 261 15.13 -2.89 -26.64
CA MET A 261 14.61 -1.59 -27.08
C MET A 261 13.76 -1.68 -28.35
N GLU A 262 14.00 -2.63 -29.23
CA GLU A 262 13.19 -2.85 -30.44
C GLU A 262 11.82 -3.39 -30.06
N MET A 263 11.78 -4.44 -29.22
CA MET A 263 10.54 -5.01 -28.68
C MET A 263 9.71 -3.96 -27.92
N LEU A 264 10.36 -3.16 -27.05
CA LEU A 264 9.70 -2.11 -26.28
C LEU A 264 9.14 -0.97 -27.16
N GLN A 265 9.82 -0.60 -28.23
CA GLN A 265 9.30 0.35 -29.22
C GLN A 265 8.09 -0.22 -29.96
N ARG A 266 8.15 -1.49 -30.37
CA ARG A 266 7.04 -2.19 -31.01
C ARG A 266 5.81 -2.25 -30.11
N LEU A 267 6.03 -2.59 -28.82
CA LEU A 267 4.97 -2.60 -27.80
C LEU A 267 4.30 -1.25 -27.65
N ASN A 268 5.09 -0.15 -27.59
CA ASN A 268 4.56 1.20 -27.49
C ASN A 268 3.67 1.56 -28.68
N GLN A 269 4.14 1.29 -29.91
CA GLN A 269 3.38 1.55 -31.14
C GLN A 269 2.04 0.82 -31.19
N TYR A 270 2.01 -0.44 -30.74
CA TYR A 270 0.79 -1.23 -30.68
C TYR A 270 -0.15 -0.76 -29.57
N TYR A 271 0.38 -0.43 -28.41
CA TYR A 271 -0.40 0.07 -27.29
C TYR A 271 -1.06 1.41 -27.61
N GLU A 272 -0.32 2.37 -28.21
CA GLU A 272 -0.83 3.69 -28.59
C GLU A 272 -1.91 3.61 -29.67
N LYS A 273 -1.85 2.64 -30.59
CA LYS A 273 -2.89 2.42 -31.59
C LYS A 273 -4.18 1.83 -31.04
N LYS A 274 -4.12 1.13 -29.90
CA LYS A 274 -5.25 0.45 -29.26
C LYS A 274 -5.85 1.25 -28.10
N ALA A 275 -5.08 2.20 -27.54
CA ALA A 275 -5.59 3.10 -26.52
C ALA A 275 -6.74 3.95 -27.07
N PRO A 276 -7.90 4.03 -26.37
CA PRO A 276 -9.08 4.75 -26.84
C PRO A 276 -8.85 6.27 -26.90
#